data_25ba429a1fabfa8bd3e5ac43a03e51f9
#
_entry.id   25ba429a1fabfa8bd3e5ac43a03e51f9
#
_cell.length_a   1.000
_cell.length_b   1.000
_cell.length_c   1.000
_cell.angle_alpha   90.00
_cell.angle_beta   90.00
_cell.angle_gamma   90.00
#
_symmetry.space_group_name_H-M   'P 1'
#
loop_
_entity.id
_entity.type
_entity.pdbx_description
1 polymer ?
#
loop_
_entity_poly.entity_id
_entity_poly.type
_entity_poly.pdbx_seq_one_letter_code
_entity_poly.pdbx_strand_id
1 'polypeptide(L)'
;MYNSGIGTPYWFEWEIGILECLNMLQDTSIESVILQSTDFQALDDVVVNYSDKTILNIQVKHTDEDANFTYSFLASGKKPLLNALALEWKNNKDNYNFKGIQIVTNKKWGPQEIDGKCSMDDFISKVFPCLQDNYNYTSAKPNEQKAIEWYRENLEINLDSNEAACFTKIFSFRKESCLADVEEKIRVKIGEILGTDNSDAIDFCLNSLLSKLNIWATSRREKQEITRENVYGALCYTEPDVPSYELCPEKPILPSRQRFGETFIDDIKKNSNHIIFLEGLPGCGKTNFISYLSQMNESIVDFRFYTYLPVNKVDGSYSDDEGFYLGNILWRSILVQLKKKFEENNLLSVVKFPLIYQFMSVSEMRETVIHFLPEYAKCIGRPCYFFIDGLDHAARSKVHGKPCVP
;
A
#
# COMPACT_ATOMS: atom_id res chain seq x y z
N MET A 1 31.00 5.53 -23.83
CA MET A 1 30.62 4.18 -24.30
C MET A 1 29.17 4.03 -23.95
N TYR A 2 28.31 3.84 -24.93
CA TYR A 2 26.90 3.54 -24.67
C TYR A 2 26.79 2.03 -24.39
N ASN A 3 26.08 1.66 -23.35
CA ASN A 3 25.74 0.26 -23.10
C ASN A 3 24.83 -0.25 -24.23
N SER A 4 24.88 -1.54 -24.54
CA SER A 4 24.14 -2.16 -25.64
C SER A 4 22.63 -2.13 -25.49
N GLY A 5 22.08 -1.68 -24.35
CA GLY A 5 20.63 -1.66 -24.05
C GLY A 5 19.96 -3.04 -23.90
N ILE A 6 20.72 -4.13 -24.08
CA ILE A 6 20.16 -5.51 -24.08
C ILE A 6 19.44 -5.86 -22.75
N GLY A 7 19.84 -5.24 -21.65
CA GLY A 7 19.20 -5.48 -20.34
C GLY A 7 17.99 -4.62 -20.05
N THR A 8 17.75 -3.52 -20.78
CA THR A 8 16.71 -2.54 -20.49
C THR A 8 15.29 -3.11 -20.48
N PRO A 9 14.88 -4.00 -21.41
CA PRO A 9 13.56 -4.62 -21.36
C PRO A 9 13.29 -5.38 -20.07
N TYR A 10 14.25 -6.17 -19.60
CA TYR A 10 14.12 -6.93 -18.35
C TYR A 10 14.05 -6.02 -17.12
N TRP A 11 14.85 -4.94 -17.08
CA TRP A 11 14.77 -3.97 -16.01
C TRP A 11 13.42 -3.29 -15.96
N PHE A 12 12.84 -2.92 -17.10
CA PHE A 12 11.52 -2.32 -17.16
C PHE A 12 10.43 -3.29 -16.63
N GLU A 13 10.48 -4.57 -17.04
CA GLU A 13 9.58 -5.61 -16.54
C GLU A 13 9.68 -5.75 -15.00
N TRP A 14 10.92 -5.79 -14.50
CA TRP A 14 11.18 -5.94 -13.07
C TRP A 14 10.77 -4.72 -12.25
N GLU A 15 10.95 -3.51 -12.76
CA GLU A 15 10.51 -2.29 -12.09
C GLU A 15 8.99 -2.16 -12.05
N ILE A 16 8.26 -2.61 -13.09
CA ILE A 16 6.81 -2.78 -13.01
C ILE A 16 6.45 -3.75 -11.88
N GLY A 17 7.18 -4.85 -11.75
CA GLY A 17 6.99 -5.78 -10.63
C GLY A 17 7.27 -5.16 -9.25
N ILE A 18 8.30 -4.29 -9.12
CA ILE A 18 8.55 -3.52 -7.90
C ILE A 18 7.37 -2.62 -7.56
N LEU A 19 6.78 -1.93 -8.52
CA LEU A 19 5.60 -1.10 -8.28
C LEU A 19 4.46 -1.92 -7.67
N GLU A 20 4.24 -3.14 -8.17
CA GLU A 20 3.22 -4.03 -7.62
C GLU A 20 3.60 -4.56 -6.22
N CYS A 21 4.89 -4.82 -5.96
CA CYS A 21 5.38 -5.15 -4.62
C CYS A 21 5.15 -4.00 -3.62
N LEU A 22 5.39 -2.75 -4.04
CA LEU A 22 5.12 -1.57 -3.20
C LEU A 22 3.61 -1.32 -3.04
N ASN A 23 2.80 -1.60 -4.08
CA ASN A 23 1.34 -1.55 -4.00
C ASN A 23 0.82 -2.53 -2.94
N MET A 24 1.38 -3.74 -2.88
CA MET A 24 1.03 -4.75 -1.89
C MET A 24 1.18 -4.26 -0.45
N LEU A 25 2.13 -3.37 -0.14
CA LEU A 25 2.27 -2.80 1.20
C LEU A 25 1.09 -1.92 1.60
N GLN A 26 0.49 -1.22 0.63
CA GLN A 26 -0.62 -0.30 0.85
C GLN A 26 -2.00 -0.96 0.63
N ASP A 27 -2.07 -1.97 -0.25
CA ASP A 27 -3.29 -2.74 -0.52
C ASP A 27 -3.26 -4.10 0.18
N THR A 28 -4.05 -4.23 1.25
CA THR A 28 -4.11 -5.46 2.05
C THR A 28 -4.75 -6.64 1.30
N SER A 29 -5.44 -6.39 0.19
CA SER A 29 -6.01 -7.45 -0.64
C SER A 29 -4.96 -8.20 -1.48
N ILE A 30 -3.78 -7.61 -1.71
CA ILE A 30 -2.68 -8.28 -2.41
C ILE A 30 -1.92 -9.18 -1.43
N GLU A 31 -1.83 -10.47 -1.72
CA GLU A 31 -1.17 -11.48 -0.88
C GLU A 31 0.31 -11.64 -1.24
N SER A 32 0.61 -11.76 -2.54
CA SER A 32 1.98 -11.90 -3.04
C SER A 32 2.13 -11.43 -4.48
N VAL A 33 3.39 -11.22 -4.90
CA VAL A 33 3.78 -10.91 -6.27
C VAL A 33 4.81 -11.93 -6.75
N ILE A 34 4.69 -12.40 -8.00
CA ILE A 34 5.65 -13.31 -8.63
C ILE A 34 6.20 -12.61 -9.86
N LEU A 35 7.52 -12.63 -10.01
CA LEU A 35 8.23 -12.15 -11.20
C LEU A 35 8.66 -13.33 -12.05
N GLN A 36 8.48 -13.23 -13.37
CA GLN A 36 8.88 -14.26 -14.34
C GLN A 36 8.29 -15.63 -13.95
N SER A 37 6.96 -15.70 -13.87
CA SER A 37 6.25 -16.92 -13.47
C SER A 37 6.49 -18.06 -14.47
N THR A 38 6.79 -19.25 -13.96
CA THR A 38 6.92 -20.46 -14.79
C THR A 38 5.59 -21.16 -15.08
N ASP A 39 4.50 -20.73 -14.47
CA ASP A 39 3.16 -21.33 -14.69
C ASP A 39 2.53 -20.87 -15.98
N PHE A 40 2.97 -19.77 -16.52
CA PHE A 40 2.46 -19.14 -17.73
C PHE A 40 3.59 -19.00 -18.75
N GLN A 41 3.22 -18.99 -20.06
CA GLN A 41 4.17 -18.80 -21.17
C GLN A 41 4.05 -17.42 -21.82
N ALA A 42 2.87 -16.82 -21.76
CA ALA A 42 2.58 -15.53 -22.36
C ALA A 42 2.01 -14.51 -21.35
N LEU A 43 1.82 -14.93 -20.10
CA LEU A 43 1.29 -14.14 -19.00
C LEU A 43 2.25 -14.20 -17.79
N ASP A 44 3.55 -14.26 -18.07
CA ASP A 44 4.59 -14.66 -17.14
C ASP A 44 5.37 -13.50 -16.49
N ASP A 45 5.35 -12.28 -17.05
CA ASP A 45 6.25 -11.21 -16.60
C ASP A 45 6.01 -10.82 -15.14
N VAL A 46 4.75 -10.53 -14.75
CA VAL A 46 4.38 -10.24 -13.35
C VAL A 46 3.01 -10.84 -13.04
N VAL A 47 2.93 -11.62 -11.96
CA VAL A 47 1.66 -12.17 -11.44
C VAL A 47 1.41 -11.61 -10.05
N VAL A 48 0.24 -11.03 -9.84
CA VAL A 48 -0.21 -10.49 -8.54
C VAL A 48 -1.30 -11.40 -7.99
N ASN A 49 -1.06 -12.01 -6.84
CA ASN A 49 -2.00 -12.89 -6.15
C ASN A 49 -2.79 -12.08 -5.11
N TYR A 50 -4.10 -12.29 -5.08
CA TYR A 50 -5.00 -11.64 -4.13
C TYR A 50 -5.52 -12.62 -3.07
N SER A 51 -5.88 -12.11 -1.91
CA SER A 51 -6.39 -12.88 -0.77
C SER A 51 -7.71 -13.62 -1.05
N ASP A 52 -8.50 -13.13 -2.03
CA ASP A 52 -9.71 -13.78 -2.52
C ASP A 52 -9.44 -14.93 -3.52
N LYS A 53 -8.16 -15.29 -3.69
CA LYS A 53 -7.68 -16.33 -4.64
C LYS A 53 -7.86 -15.94 -6.12
N THR A 54 -8.03 -14.67 -6.41
CA THR A 54 -7.94 -14.16 -7.78
C THR A 54 -6.50 -13.78 -8.12
N ILE A 55 -6.20 -13.75 -9.43
CA ILE A 55 -4.88 -13.35 -9.94
C ILE A 55 -5.00 -12.24 -10.99
N LEU A 56 -4.03 -11.32 -10.99
CA LEU A 56 -3.80 -10.36 -12.06
C LEU A 56 -2.48 -10.71 -12.75
N ASN A 57 -2.55 -11.02 -14.04
CA ASN A 57 -1.36 -11.24 -14.85
C ASN A 57 -1.03 -9.97 -15.65
N ILE A 58 0.21 -9.54 -15.58
CA ILE A 58 0.71 -8.36 -16.26
C ILE A 58 1.78 -8.79 -17.26
N GLN A 59 1.53 -8.54 -18.54
CA GLN A 59 2.49 -8.72 -19.62
C GLN A 59 3.11 -7.38 -19.95
N VAL A 60 4.41 -7.27 -19.89
CA VAL A 60 5.15 -6.03 -20.11
C VAL A 60 5.76 -6.00 -21.50
N LYS A 61 5.64 -4.86 -22.20
CA LYS A 61 6.21 -4.68 -23.53
C LYS A 61 6.95 -3.35 -23.63
N HIS A 62 8.26 -3.41 -23.53
CA HIS A 62 9.16 -2.26 -23.52
C HIS A 62 9.75 -1.96 -24.91
N THR A 63 10.13 -0.70 -25.12
CA THR A 63 10.96 -0.24 -26.25
C THR A 63 11.87 0.90 -25.79
N ASP A 64 13.10 0.90 -26.26
CA ASP A 64 14.05 2.02 -26.10
C ASP A 64 13.87 3.08 -27.18
N GLU A 65 13.16 2.75 -28.29
CA GLU A 65 12.89 3.63 -29.39
C GLU A 65 11.52 4.29 -29.24
N ASP A 66 11.33 5.43 -29.91
CA ASP A 66 10.02 6.07 -30.03
C ASP A 66 9.12 5.26 -30.99
N ALA A 67 8.57 4.17 -30.49
CA ALA A 67 7.74 3.25 -31.23
C ALA A 67 6.28 3.31 -30.79
N ASN A 68 5.39 3.12 -31.77
CA ASN A 68 3.97 3.07 -31.52
C ASN A 68 3.47 1.65 -31.21
N PHE A 69 2.53 1.55 -30.28
CA PHE A 69 1.72 0.37 -30.08
C PHE A 69 0.59 0.38 -31.12
N THR A 70 0.58 -0.60 -32.00
CA THR A 70 -0.31 -0.63 -33.16
C THR A 70 -1.11 -1.93 -33.22
N TYR A 71 -2.13 -1.98 -34.08
CA TYR A 71 -2.88 -3.22 -34.37
C TYR A 71 -1.95 -4.35 -34.85
N SER A 72 -0.97 -4.03 -35.67
CA SER A 72 0.00 -5.00 -36.17
C SER A 72 0.91 -5.53 -35.04
N PHE A 73 1.29 -4.68 -34.07
CA PHE A 73 2.03 -5.13 -32.89
C PHE A 73 1.23 -6.13 -32.05
N LEU A 74 -0.08 -5.92 -31.93
CA LEU A 74 -0.96 -6.75 -31.12
C LEU A 74 -1.30 -8.10 -31.81
N ALA A 75 -1.49 -8.11 -33.12
CA ALA A 75 -2.03 -9.25 -33.85
C ALA A 75 -1.20 -9.75 -35.05
N SER A 76 0.06 -9.29 -35.24
CA SER A 76 0.93 -9.75 -36.31
C SER A 76 2.15 -10.52 -35.81
N GLY A 77 2.79 -11.30 -36.69
CA GLY A 77 3.98 -12.07 -36.37
C GLY A 77 3.72 -13.57 -36.22
N LYS A 78 4.78 -14.31 -35.89
CA LYS A 78 4.69 -15.78 -35.72
C LYS A 78 3.83 -16.20 -34.50
N LYS A 79 3.79 -15.37 -33.46
CA LYS A 79 2.96 -15.53 -32.27
C LYS A 79 2.33 -14.18 -31.95
N PRO A 80 1.15 -13.88 -32.53
CA PRO A 80 0.45 -12.63 -32.24
C PRO A 80 0.17 -12.50 -30.75
N LEU A 81 0.48 -11.32 -30.17
CA LEU A 81 0.41 -11.13 -28.73
C LEU A 81 -1.00 -11.35 -28.18
N LEU A 82 -2.02 -10.74 -28.83
CA LEU A 82 -3.41 -10.88 -28.38
C LEU A 82 -3.85 -12.36 -28.39
N ASN A 83 -3.50 -13.10 -29.44
CA ASN A 83 -3.85 -14.51 -29.57
C ASN A 83 -3.13 -15.39 -28.54
N ALA A 84 -1.85 -15.07 -28.24
CA ALA A 84 -1.09 -15.78 -27.24
C ALA A 84 -1.69 -15.60 -25.84
N LEU A 85 -2.05 -14.36 -25.47
CA LEU A 85 -2.69 -14.05 -24.18
C LEU A 85 -4.07 -14.72 -24.06
N ALA A 86 -4.87 -14.66 -25.12
CA ALA A 86 -6.20 -15.27 -25.15
C ALA A 86 -6.14 -16.80 -25.03
N LEU A 87 -5.19 -17.42 -25.73
CA LEU A 87 -4.99 -18.89 -25.65
C LEU A 87 -4.46 -19.30 -24.27
N GLU A 88 -3.52 -18.57 -23.70
CA GLU A 88 -3.00 -18.82 -22.37
C GLU A 88 -4.11 -18.73 -21.32
N TRP A 89 -4.93 -17.69 -21.38
CA TRP A 89 -6.10 -17.57 -20.51
C TRP A 89 -7.07 -18.74 -20.67
N LYS A 90 -7.41 -19.13 -21.91
CA LYS A 90 -8.30 -20.25 -22.17
C LYS A 90 -7.80 -21.54 -21.54
N ASN A 91 -6.50 -21.82 -21.67
CA ASN A 91 -5.89 -23.03 -21.15
C ASN A 91 -5.85 -23.07 -19.62
N ASN A 92 -5.89 -21.91 -18.96
CA ASN A 92 -5.69 -21.80 -17.53
C ASN A 92 -6.94 -21.31 -16.75
N LYS A 93 -8.01 -20.87 -17.41
CA LYS A 93 -9.21 -20.29 -16.78
C LYS A 93 -9.93 -21.23 -15.80
N ASP A 94 -9.78 -22.54 -15.96
CA ASP A 94 -10.38 -23.54 -15.09
C ASP A 94 -9.51 -23.83 -13.84
N ASN A 95 -8.22 -23.48 -13.90
CA ASN A 95 -7.26 -23.69 -12.81
C ASN A 95 -7.03 -22.42 -11.98
N TYR A 96 -7.22 -21.23 -12.58
CA TYR A 96 -6.97 -19.94 -11.97
C TYR A 96 -8.18 -19.02 -12.14
N ASN A 97 -8.48 -18.28 -11.08
CA ASN A 97 -9.53 -17.25 -11.12
C ASN A 97 -8.90 -15.92 -11.51
N PHE A 98 -8.99 -15.55 -12.79
CA PHE A 98 -8.39 -14.32 -13.30
C PHE A 98 -9.22 -13.10 -12.91
N LYS A 99 -8.66 -12.22 -12.08
CA LYS A 99 -9.16 -10.87 -11.80
C LYS A 99 -8.92 -9.95 -12.97
N GLY A 100 -7.78 -10.12 -13.66
CA GLY A 100 -7.40 -9.30 -14.80
C GLY A 100 -6.23 -9.87 -15.58
N ILE A 101 -6.15 -9.44 -16.83
CA ILE A 101 -4.99 -9.62 -17.72
C ILE A 101 -4.65 -8.24 -18.27
N GLN A 102 -3.42 -7.77 -18.07
CA GLN A 102 -3.03 -6.42 -18.39
C GLN A 102 -1.78 -6.40 -19.27
N ILE A 103 -1.82 -5.65 -20.36
CA ILE A 103 -0.62 -5.27 -21.10
C ILE A 103 -0.13 -3.93 -20.55
N VAL A 104 1.12 -3.90 -20.07
CA VAL A 104 1.82 -2.67 -19.67
C VAL A 104 2.88 -2.34 -20.72
N THR A 105 2.91 -1.10 -21.21
CA THR A 105 3.89 -0.70 -22.25
C THR A 105 4.25 0.77 -22.14
N ASN A 106 5.50 1.10 -22.48
CA ASN A 106 5.97 2.47 -22.69
C ASN A 106 5.78 2.98 -24.13
N LYS A 107 5.32 2.11 -25.07
CA LYS A 107 5.02 2.52 -26.44
C LYS A 107 3.88 3.53 -26.45
N LYS A 108 3.97 4.53 -27.33
CA LYS A 108 2.86 5.46 -27.56
C LYS A 108 1.71 4.74 -28.25
N TRP A 109 0.47 5.05 -27.87
CA TRP A 109 -0.67 4.56 -28.65
C TRP A 109 -0.59 5.15 -30.06
N GLY A 110 -0.67 4.30 -31.09
CA GLY A 110 -0.58 4.73 -32.47
C GLY A 110 -1.68 5.76 -32.81
N PRO A 111 -1.32 7.00 -33.16
CA PRO A 111 -2.29 8.09 -33.35
C PRO A 111 -2.97 8.07 -34.70
N GLN A 112 -2.50 7.23 -35.65
CA GLN A 112 -2.98 7.22 -37.03
C GLN A 112 -4.00 6.11 -37.25
N GLU A 113 -4.98 6.40 -38.10
CA GLU A 113 -5.88 5.40 -38.68
C GLU A 113 -5.10 4.48 -39.65
N ILE A 114 -5.34 3.18 -39.54
CA ILE A 114 -4.66 2.16 -40.34
C ILE A 114 -5.69 1.21 -40.93
N ASP A 115 -5.66 0.99 -42.22
CA ASP A 115 -6.56 0.10 -42.97
C ASP A 115 -8.05 0.42 -42.77
N GLY A 116 -8.36 1.70 -42.58
CA GLY A 116 -9.70 2.18 -42.29
C GLY A 116 -10.22 1.90 -40.90
N LYS A 117 -9.37 1.40 -39.98
CA LYS A 117 -9.64 1.28 -38.53
C LYS A 117 -9.31 2.62 -37.86
N CYS A 118 -10.01 2.97 -36.80
CA CYS A 118 -9.66 4.13 -35.96
C CYS A 118 -8.23 4.01 -35.42
N SER A 119 -7.66 5.11 -34.91
CA SER A 119 -6.34 5.07 -34.29
C SER A 119 -6.32 4.08 -33.09
N MET A 120 -5.16 3.52 -32.77
CA MET A 120 -5.04 2.66 -31.58
C MET A 120 -5.34 3.44 -30.30
N ASP A 121 -5.03 4.74 -30.27
CA ASP A 121 -5.37 5.63 -29.17
C ASP A 121 -6.90 5.73 -28.97
N ASP A 122 -7.66 5.99 -30.04
CA ASP A 122 -9.13 6.01 -30.00
C ASP A 122 -9.72 4.62 -29.67
N PHE A 123 -9.12 3.56 -30.21
CA PHE A 123 -9.56 2.21 -29.91
C PHE A 123 -9.46 1.92 -28.39
N ILE A 124 -8.28 2.13 -27.81
CA ILE A 124 -8.04 1.83 -26.36
C ILE A 124 -8.82 2.78 -25.45
N SER A 125 -8.91 4.08 -25.79
CA SER A 125 -9.50 5.08 -24.90
C SER A 125 -11.02 5.21 -25.00
N LYS A 126 -11.62 4.86 -26.16
CA LYS A 126 -13.05 5.10 -26.42
C LYS A 126 -13.82 3.83 -26.78
N VAL A 127 -13.27 2.99 -27.64
CA VAL A 127 -13.98 1.82 -28.18
C VAL A 127 -13.88 0.62 -27.24
N PHE A 128 -12.68 0.34 -26.76
CA PHE A 128 -12.42 -0.84 -25.94
C PHE A 128 -13.21 -0.85 -24.60
N PRO A 129 -13.36 0.26 -23.88
CA PRO A 129 -14.25 0.30 -22.70
C PRO A 129 -15.69 -0.09 -23.03
N CYS A 130 -16.22 0.33 -24.18
CA CYS A 130 -17.57 -0.08 -24.61
C CYS A 130 -17.66 -1.59 -24.88
N LEU A 131 -16.57 -2.21 -25.38
CA LEU A 131 -16.51 -3.67 -25.56
C LEU A 131 -16.39 -4.44 -24.26
N GLN A 132 -15.74 -3.87 -23.26
CA GLN A 132 -15.67 -4.43 -21.91
C GLN A 132 -17.04 -4.46 -21.24
N ASP A 133 -17.82 -3.40 -21.41
CA ASP A 133 -19.19 -3.31 -20.89
C ASP A 133 -20.15 -4.20 -21.66
N ASN A 134 -20.02 -4.25 -23.00
CA ASN A 134 -20.86 -5.05 -23.88
C ASN A 134 -20.06 -5.55 -25.08
N TYR A 135 -19.67 -6.81 -25.08
CA TYR A 135 -18.90 -7.42 -26.17
C TYR A 135 -19.58 -7.29 -27.54
N ASN A 136 -20.91 -7.26 -27.56
CA ASN A 136 -21.68 -7.09 -28.80
C ASN A 136 -21.87 -5.62 -29.21
N TYR A 137 -21.20 -4.67 -28.55
CA TYR A 137 -21.24 -3.25 -28.90
C TYR A 137 -20.90 -3.04 -30.39
N THR A 138 -21.66 -2.18 -31.04
CA THR A 138 -21.44 -1.75 -32.44
C THR A 138 -21.34 -0.23 -32.49
N SER A 139 -20.37 0.30 -33.21
CA SER A 139 -20.23 1.74 -33.41
C SER A 139 -20.89 2.20 -34.70
N ALA A 140 -21.50 3.39 -34.69
CA ALA A 140 -22.01 4.05 -35.88
C ALA A 140 -20.90 4.61 -36.79
N LYS A 141 -19.68 4.78 -36.27
CA LYS A 141 -18.53 5.24 -37.05
C LYS A 141 -17.88 4.07 -37.79
N PRO A 142 -17.74 4.12 -39.11
CA PRO A 142 -17.21 2.98 -39.89
C PRO A 142 -15.81 2.54 -39.49
N ASN A 143 -14.94 3.47 -39.08
CA ASN A 143 -13.56 3.17 -38.68
C ASN A 143 -13.47 2.51 -37.30
N GLU A 144 -14.34 2.91 -36.38
CA GLU A 144 -14.47 2.24 -35.06
C GLU A 144 -15.06 0.84 -35.24
N GLN A 145 -16.09 0.70 -36.10
CA GLN A 145 -16.70 -0.59 -36.36
C GLN A 145 -15.70 -1.59 -36.99
N LYS A 146 -14.85 -1.16 -37.90
CA LYS A 146 -13.77 -2.00 -38.46
C LYS A 146 -12.74 -2.39 -37.40
N ALA A 147 -12.45 -1.53 -36.44
CA ALA A 147 -11.54 -1.87 -35.32
C ALA A 147 -12.17 -2.91 -34.40
N ILE A 148 -13.48 -2.84 -34.13
CA ILE A 148 -14.25 -3.81 -33.37
C ILE A 148 -14.24 -5.19 -34.05
N GLU A 149 -14.53 -5.21 -35.36
CA GLU A 149 -14.53 -6.44 -36.16
C GLU A 149 -13.15 -7.09 -36.16
N TRP A 150 -12.09 -6.30 -36.41
CA TRP A 150 -10.70 -6.76 -36.29
C TRP A 150 -10.38 -7.38 -34.96
N TYR A 151 -10.81 -6.75 -33.84
CA TYR A 151 -10.53 -7.24 -32.49
C TYR A 151 -11.22 -8.60 -32.26
N ARG A 152 -12.50 -8.72 -32.63
CA ARG A 152 -13.26 -9.95 -32.52
C ARG A 152 -12.67 -11.08 -33.37
N GLU A 153 -12.38 -10.81 -34.63
CA GLU A 153 -11.78 -11.77 -35.56
C GLU A 153 -10.47 -12.36 -34.99
N ASN A 154 -9.63 -11.51 -34.37
CA ASN A 154 -8.39 -11.97 -33.78
C ASN A 154 -8.61 -12.80 -32.49
N LEU A 155 -9.59 -12.49 -31.65
CA LEU A 155 -9.89 -13.29 -30.46
C LEU A 155 -10.56 -14.63 -30.84
N GLU A 156 -11.48 -14.61 -31.78
CA GLU A 156 -12.28 -15.76 -32.18
C GLU A 156 -11.48 -16.82 -32.97
N ILE A 157 -10.21 -16.55 -33.28
CA ILE A 157 -9.27 -17.58 -33.73
C ILE A 157 -9.12 -18.71 -32.68
N ASN A 158 -9.10 -18.36 -31.40
CA ASN A 158 -8.83 -19.31 -30.29
C ASN A 158 -10.01 -19.45 -29.33
N LEU A 159 -10.92 -18.50 -29.27
CA LEU A 159 -12.02 -18.41 -28.32
C LEU A 159 -13.36 -18.51 -29.03
N ASP A 160 -14.36 -19.10 -28.40
CA ASP A 160 -15.74 -18.88 -28.82
C ASP A 160 -16.22 -17.47 -28.40
N SER A 161 -17.36 -17.04 -28.91
CA SER A 161 -17.87 -15.67 -28.64
C SER A 161 -18.14 -15.39 -27.15
N ASN A 162 -18.52 -16.40 -26.36
CA ASN A 162 -18.72 -16.25 -24.91
C ASN A 162 -17.37 -16.16 -24.18
N GLU A 163 -16.40 -16.98 -24.56
CA GLU A 163 -15.04 -16.93 -24.06
C GLU A 163 -14.39 -15.59 -24.40
N ALA A 164 -14.56 -15.09 -25.63
CA ALA A 164 -14.05 -13.80 -26.07
C ALA A 164 -14.65 -12.65 -25.26
N ALA A 165 -15.94 -12.70 -24.96
CA ALA A 165 -16.60 -11.74 -24.09
C ALA A 165 -16.04 -11.77 -22.65
N CYS A 166 -15.85 -12.96 -22.08
CA CYS A 166 -15.25 -13.13 -20.75
C CYS A 166 -13.81 -12.60 -20.70
N PHE A 167 -13.00 -12.93 -21.71
CA PHE A 167 -11.62 -12.44 -21.81
C PHE A 167 -11.58 -10.91 -21.94
N THR A 168 -12.40 -10.33 -22.82
CA THR A 168 -12.45 -8.88 -23.04
C THR A 168 -12.79 -8.11 -21.77
N LYS A 169 -13.67 -8.65 -20.94
CA LYS A 169 -14.09 -8.02 -19.69
C LYS A 169 -12.95 -7.87 -18.69
N ILE A 170 -12.01 -8.80 -18.64
CA ILE A 170 -10.88 -8.79 -17.71
C ILE A 170 -9.58 -8.28 -18.33
N PHE A 171 -9.54 -8.09 -19.66
CA PHE A 171 -8.37 -7.63 -20.40
C PHE A 171 -8.25 -6.10 -20.32
N SER A 172 -7.02 -5.58 -20.19
CA SER A 172 -6.80 -4.14 -20.09
C SER A 172 -5.43 -3.72 -20.62
N PHE A 173 -5.32 -2.42 -20.88
CA PHE A 173 -4.09 -1.77 -21.33
C PHE A 173 -3.67 -0.71 -20.32
N ARG A 174 -2.39 -0.68 -19.96
CA ARG A 174 -1.79 0.34 -19.10
C ARG A 174 -0.57 0.94 -19.81
N LYS A 175 -0.60 2.26 -19.98
CA LYS A 175 0.54 2.99 -20.51
C LYS A 175 1.43 3.43 -19.37
N GLU A 176 2.70 3.12 -19.50
CA GLU A 176 3.76 3.66 -18.65
C GLU A 176 4.65 4.60 -19.45
N SER A 177 5.48 5.34 -18.74
CA SER A 177 6.51 6.18 -19.35
C SER A 177 7.80 5.39 -19.60
N CYS A 178 8.90 6.07 -19.87
CA CYS A 178 10.20 5.41 -20.02
C CYS A 178 10.71 4.84 -18.67
N LEU A 179 11.78 4.05 -18.73
CA LEU A 179 12.37 3.41 -17.56
C LEU A 179 12.71 4.41 -16.44
N ALA A 180 13.31 5.57 -16.79
CA ALA A 180 13.65 6.60 -15.81
C ALA A 180 12.41 7.18 -15.07
N ASP A 181 11.30 7.31 -15.78
CA ASP A 181 10.05 7.79 -15.16
C ASP A 181 9.41 6.73 -14.25
N VAL A 182 9.59 5.43 -14.56
CA VAL A 182 9.13 4.34 -13.71
C VAL A 182 9.98 4.30 -12.44
N GLU A 183 11.30 4.45 -12.54
CA GLU A 183 12.19 4.57 -11.38
C GLU A 183 11.80 5.75 -10.49
N GLU A 184 11.48 6.91 -11.08
CA GLU A 184 11.02 8.06 -10.31
C GLU A 184 9.68 7.79 -9.60
N LYS A 185 8.74 7.09 -10.25
CA LYS A 185 7.51 6.63 -9.59
C LYS A 185 7.79 5.71 -8.40
N ILE A 186 8.76 4.81 -8.55
CA ILE A 186 9.20 3.94 -7.45
C ILE A 186 9.76 4.79 -6.29
N ARG A 187 10.61 5.79 -6.57
CA ARG A 187 11.16 6.72 -5.57
C ARG A 187 10.07 7.46 -4.82
N VAL A 188 9.13 8.05 -5.55
CA VAL A 188 7.98 8.75 -4.96
C VAL A 188 7.18 7.80 -4.07
N LYS A 189 6.93 6.58 -4.52
CA LYS A 189 6.18 5.60 -3.75
C LYS A 189 6.94 5.12 -2.50
N ILE A 190 8.25 4.96 -2.59
CA ILE A 190 9.10 4.69 -1.42
C ILE A 190 8.99 5.87 -0.42
N GLY A 191 9.10 7.12 -0.88
CA GLY A 191 8.93 8.30 -0.04
C GLY A 191 7.57 8.34 0.68
N GLU A 192 6.47 8.02 -0.04
CA GLU A 192 5.13 7.88 0.55
C GLU A 192 5.10 6.80 1.65
N ILE A 193 5.73 5.64 1.42
CA ILE A 193 5.79 4.54 2.39
C ILE A 193 6.64 4.89 3.61
N LEU A 194 7.75 5.61 3.41
CA LEU A 194 8.65 6.06 4.46
C LEU A 194 8.14 7.32 5.17
N GLY A 195 7.20 8.05 4.57
CA GLY A 195 6.70 9.33 5.07
C GLY A 195 7.78 10.41 5.18
N THR A 196 8.74 10.41 4.29
CA THR A 196 9.85 11.37 4.26
C THR A 196 10.26 11.72 2.84
N ASP A 197 10.71 12.95 2.65
CA ASP A 197 11.32 13.44 1.40
C ASP A 197 12.85 13.35 1.43
N ASN A 198 13.42 12.69 2.44
CA ASN A 198 14.87 12.52 2.55
C ASN A 198 15.40 11.63 1.42
N SER A 199 16.07 12.23 0.44
CA SER A 199 16.61 11.54 -0.73
C SER A 199 17.58 10.42 -0.37
N ASP A 200 18.44 10.60 0.65
CA ASP A 200 19.41 9.59 1.05
C ASP A 200 18.73 8.32 1.61
N ALA A 201 17.65 8.50 2.38
CA ALA A 201 16.85 7.40 2.89
C ALA A 201 16.10 6.67 1.76
N ILE A 202 15.52 7.42 0.82
CA ILE A 202 14.82 6.88 -0.35
C ILE A 202 15.79 6.09 -1.22
N ASP A 203 16.97 6.65 -1.51
CA ASP A 203 18.01 6.00 -2.32
C ASP A 203 18.56 4.75 -1.65
N PHE A 204 18.76 4.78 -0.34
CA PHE A 204 19.16 3.61 0.43
C PHE A 204 18.14 2.47 0.30
N CYS A 205 16.87 2.76 0.49
CA CYS A 205 15.78 1.78 0.34
C CYS A 205 15.63 1.29 -1.09
N LEU A 206 15.70 2.18 -2.09
CA LEU A 206 15.68 1.81 -3.50
C LEU A 206 16.81 0.85 -3.87
N ASN A 207 18.03 1.18 -3.52
CA ASN A 207 19.20 0.34 -3.81
C ASN A 207 19.10 -1.04 -3.14
N SER A 208 18.60 -1.09 -1.91
CA SER A 208 18.35 -2.34 -1.21
C SER A 208 17.27 -3.17 -1.91
N LEU A 209 16.19 -2.55 -2.33
CA LEU A 209 15.08 -3.18 -3.05
C LEU A 209 15.56 -3.73 -4.42
N LEU A 210 16.30 -2.95 -5.20
CA LEU A 210 16.89 -3.37 -6.48
C LEU A 210 17.86 -4.54 -6.32
N SER A 211 18.63 -4.56 -5.23
CA SER A 211 19.50 -5.70 -4.91
C SER A 211 18.72 -6.99 -4.66
N LYS A 212 17.58 -6.91 -3.96
CA LYS A 212 16.70 -8.06 -3.72
C LYS A 212 15.94 -8.48 -4.98
N LEU A 213 15.51 -7.51 -5.80
CA LEU A 213 14.86 -7.75 -7.06
C LEU A 213 15.67 -8.69 -7.96
N ASN A 214 16.97 -8.45 -8.10
CA ASN A 214 17.84 -9.30 -8.90
C ASN A 214 17.77 -10.77 -8.42
N ILE A 215 17.74 -10.99 -7.11
CA ILE A 215 17.59 -12.33 -6.53
C ILE A 215 16.22 -12.92 -6.85
N TRP A 216 15.15 -12.14 -6.69
CA TRP A 216 13.78 -12.59 -6.91
C TRP A 216 13.51 -12.95 -8.38
N ALA A 217 14.02 -12.14 -9.32
CA ALA A 217 13.78 -12.35 -10.74
C ALA A 217 14.69 -13.43 -11.37
N THR A 218 15.87 -13.70 -10.81
CA THR A 218 16.84 -14.62 -11.42
C THR A 218 17.01 -15.95 -10.69
N SER A 219 16.38 -16.12 -9.53
CA SER A 219 16.49 -17.35 -8.74
C SER A 219 15.79 -18.51 -9.46
N ARG A 220 16.56 -19.52 -9.89
CA ARG A 220 16.03 -20.74 -10.53
C ARG A 220 15.40 -21.74 -9.55
N ARG A 221 15.25 -21.37 -8.30
CA ARG A 221 14.60 -22.20 -7.28
C ARG A 221 13.08 -21.98 -7.35
N GLU A 222 12.32 -22.96 -6.84
CA GLU A 222 10.86 -22.99 -6.79
C GLU A 222 10.17 -21.64 -6.76
N LYS A 223 8.96 -21.51 -7.32
CA LYS A 223 8.14 -20.28 -7.35
C LYS A 223 8.45 -19.37 -6.17
N GLN A 224 9.17 -18.29 -6.40
CA GLN A 224 9.45 -17.33 -5.34
C GLN A 224 8.31 -16.31 -5.29
N GLU A 225 7.34 -16.59 -4.46
CA GLU A 225 6.33 -15.60 -4.10
C GLU A 225 6.97 -14.52 -3.23
N ILE A 226 6.89 -13.29 -3.68
CA ILE A 226 7.36 -12.11 -2.93
C ILE A 226 6.22 -11.69 -2.02
N THR A 227 6.41 -11.85 -0.71
CA THR A 227 5.42 -11.47 0.31
C THR A 227 5.69 -10.08 0.87
N ARG A 228 4.77 -9.55 1.69
CA ARG A 228 4.95 -8.28 2.41
C ARG A 228 6.22 -8.27 3.25
N GLU A 229 6.50 -9.36 3.96
CA GLU A 229 7.67 -9.49 4.81
C GLU A 229 8.95 -9.40 3.98
N ASN A 230 8.96 -9.97 2.77
CA ASN A 230 10.08 -9.85 1.86
C ASN A 230 10.32 -8.40 1.43
N VAL A 231 9.25 -7.65 1.13
CA VAL A 231 9.35 -6.24 0.72
C VAL A 231 9.74 -5.36 1.91
N TYR A 232 9.15 -5.56 3.09
CA TYR A 232 9.58 -4.87 4.32
C TYR A 232 11.05 -5.13 4.62
N GLY A 233 11.52 -6.37 4.51
CA GLY A 233 12.92 -6.72 4.67
C GLY A 233 13.84 -6.05 3.63
N ALA A 234 13.36 -5.91 2.37
CA ALA A 234 14.08 -5.20 1.32
C ALA A 234 14.13 -3.68 1.56
N LEU A 235 13.12 -3.09 2.19
CA LEU A 235 13.10 -1.68 2.62
C LEU A 235 13.83 -1.47 3.96
N CYS A 236 14.50 -2.49 4.48
CA CYS A 236 15.21 -2.46 5.76
C CYS A 236 14.31 -2.06 6.95
N TYR A 237 13.03 -2.41 6.88
CA TYR A 237 12.10 -2.13 7.95
C TYR A 237 12.52 -2.81 9.25
N THR A 238 12.51 -2.04 10.32
CA THR A 238 12.62 -2.53 11.70
C THR A 238 11.33 -2.17 12.45
N GLU A 239 10.79 -3.13 13.20
CA GLU A 239 9.65 -2.82 14.04
C GLU A 239 9.98 -1.64 14.96
N PRO A 240 9.08 -0.64 15.05
CA PRO A 240 9.30 0.47 15.95
C PRO A 240 9.34 -0.04 17.38
N ASP A 241 10.44 0.23 18.09
CA ASP A 241 10.51 0.01 19.53
C ASP A 241 9.61 1.04 20.21
N VAL A 242 8.35 0.67 20.36
CA VAL A 242 7.34 1.48 21.02
C VAL A 242 6.81 0.69 22.20
N PRO A 243 6.90 1.25 23.40
CA PRO A 243 6.37 0.58 24.57
C PRO A 243 4.87 0.29 24.40
N SER A 244 4.51 -0.97 24.28
CA SER A 244 3.12 -1.41 24.30
C SER A 244 2.71 -1.69 25.75
N TYR A 245 2.25 -0.66 26.45
CA TYR A 245 1.63 -0.91 27.74
C TYR A 245 0.14 -1.12 27.57
N GLU A 246 -0.29 -2.34 27.67
CA GLU A 246 -1.65 -2.62 28.09
C GLU A 246 -1.67 -2.71 29.61
N LEU A 247 -1.83 -1.57 30.27
CA LEU A 247 -2.13 -1.56 31.69
C LEU A 247 -3.55 -2.08 31.85
N CYS A 248 -3.68 -3.38 32.08
CA CYS A 248 -4.95 -3.95 32.52
C CYS A 248 -5.14 -3.64 34.02
N PRO A 249 -6.26 -3.07 34.42
CA PRO A 249 -6.57 -2.95 35.82
C PRO A 249 -6.64 -4.36 36.43
N GLU A 250 -5.66 -4.73 37.26
CA GLU A 250 -5.59 -6.06 37.91
C GLU A 250 -6.73 -6.31 38.92
N LYS A 251 -7.49 -5.29 39.26
CA LYS A 251 -8.58 -5.35 40.22
C LYS A 251 -9.84 -4.66 39.73
N PRO A 252 -11.03 -5.17 40.10
CA PRO A 252 -12.27 -4.49 39.76
C PRO A 252 -12.25 -3.08 40.37
N ILE A 253 -12.57 -2.10 39.52
CA ILE A 253 -12.67 -0.70 39.93
C ILE A 253 -13.85 -0.53 40.88
N LEU A 254 -13.66 0.27 41.91
CA LEU A 254 -14.70 0.57 42.90
C LEU A 254 -15.96 1.16 42.19
N PRO A 255 -17.19 0.78 42.62
CA PRO A 255 -18.43 1.28 42.02
C PRO A 255 -18.55 2.81 41.96
N SER A 256 -17.95 3.51 42.92
CA SER A 256 -17.89 4.98 42.94
C SER A 256 -17.05 5.52 41.79
N ARG A 257 -15.99 4.83 41.37
CA ARG A 257 -15.14 5.22 40.26
C ARG A 257 -15.74 4.83 38.91
N GLN A 258 -16.51 3.75 38.84
CA GLN A 258 -17.28 3.41 37.65
C GLN A 258 -18.29 4.52 37.35
N ARG A 259 -19.06 4.95 38.33
CA ARG A 259 -19.99 6.07 38.19
C ARG A 259 -19.29 7.38 37.82
N PHE A 260 -18.12 7.65 38.43
CA PHE A 260 -17.31 8.80 38.03
C PHE A 260 -16.86 8.70 36.54
N GLY A 261 -16.46 7.51 36.09
CA GLY A 261 -16.09 7.25 34.72
C GLY A 261 -17.22 7.54 33.74
N GLU A 262 -18.42 7.08 34.02
CA GLU A 262 -19.62 7.34 33.21
C GLU A 262 -19.90 8.86 33.13
N THR A 263 -19.90 9.55 34.28
CA THR A 263 -20.09 11.00 34.33
C THR A 263 -18.98 11.75 33.57
N PHE A 264 -17.74 11.32 33.75
CA PHE A 264 -16.57 11.93 33.10
C PHE A 264 -16.64 11.78 31.56
N ILE A 265 -17.05 10.61 31.06
CA ILE A 265 -17.27 10.39 29.62
C ILE A 265 -18.38 11.29 29.09
N ASP A 266 -19.48 11.40 29.80
CA ASP A 266 -20.60 12.26 29.44
C ASP A 266 -20.19 13.74 29.41
N ASP A 267 -19.38 14.16 30.37
CA ASP A 267 -18.85 15.51 30.42
C ASP A 267 -17.88 15.81 29.27
N ILE A 268 -17.01 14.87 28.92
CA ILE A 268 -16.13 14.99 27.75
C ILE A 268 -16.96 15.14 26.47
N LYS A 269 -18.01 14.34 26.29
CA LYS A 269 -18.85 14.38 25.09
C LYS A 269 -19.68 15.68 25.00
N LYS A 270 -20.05 16.26 26.12
CA LYS A 270 -20.86 17.50 26.18
C LYS A 270 -20.06 18.79 26.13
N ASN A 271 -18.79 18.74 26.57
CA ASN A 271 -17.96 19.93 26.67
C ASN A 271 -17.14 20.12 25.39
N SER A 272 -17.10 21.36 24.91
CA SER A 272 -16.25 21.80 23.80
C SER A 272 -14.79 22.06 24.22
N ASN A 273 -14.41 21.71 25.44
CA ASN A 273 -13.03 21.87 25.92
C ASN A 273 -12.10 20.90 25.20
N HIS A 274 -11.04 21.43 24.63
CA HIS A 274 -10.07 20.63 23.87
C HIS A 274 -9.04 19.94 24.77
N ILE A 275 -8.83 20.40 26.01
CA ILE A 275 -7.87 19.83 26.98
C ILE A 275 -8.54 19.71 28.34
N ILE A 276 -8.46 18.52 28.94
CA ILE A 276 -8.98 18.22 30.26
C ILE A 276 -7.84 17.64 31.10
N PHE A 277 -7.61 18.22 32.29
CA PHE A 277 -6.64 17.72 33.25
C PHE A 277 -7.32 16.88 34.33
N LEU A 278 -6.84 15.64 34.50
CA LEU A 278 -7.23 14.78 35.59
C LEU A 278 -6.17 14.85 36.69
N GLU A 279 -6.47 15.58 37.76
CA GLU A 279 -5.56 15.79 38.86
C GLU A 279 -5.90 14.85 40.07
N GLY A 280 -4.88 14.56 40.86
CA GLY A 280 -5.04 13.78 42.12
C GLY A 280 -3.71 13.41 42.75
N LEU A 281 -3.73 13.05 44.02
CA LEU A 281 -2.54 12.67 44.74
C LEU A 281 -1.80 11.47 44.13
N PRO A 282 -0.49 11.35 44.30
CA PRO A 282 0.25 10.12 43.95
C PRO A 282 -0.41 8.89 44.56
N GLY A 283 -0.50 7.80 43.79
CA GLY A 283 -1.10 6.55 44.22
C GLY A 283 -2.64 6.54 44.28
N CYS A 284 -3.33 7.63 43.97
CA CYS A 284 -4.81 7.65 44.01
C CYS A 284 -5.46 6.86 42.86
N GLY A 285 -4.66 6.28 41.91
CA GLY A 285 -5.14 5.38 40.85
C GLY A 285 -5.59 6.07 39.58
N LYS A 286 -5.01 7.25 39.23
CA LYS A 286 -5.27 7.94 37.97
C LYS A 286 -4.98 7.06 36.73
N THR A 287 -3.80 6.45 36.69
CA THR A 287 -3.37 5.53 35.63
C THR A 287 -4.33 4.33 35.52
N ASN A 288 -4.72 3.74 36.66
CA ASN A 288 -5.68 2.62 36.69
C ASN A 288 -7.07 3.06 36.20
N PHE A 289 -7.48 4.29 36.49
CA PHE A 289 -8.75 4.85 36.03
C PHE A 289 -8.72 5.10 34.51
N ILE A 290 -7.64 5.66 33.97
CA ILE A 290 -7.46 5.84 32.51
C ILE A 290 -7.42 4.51 31.78
N SER A 291 -6.70 3.52 32.33
CA SER A 291 -6.68 2.16 31.80
C SER A 291 -8.08 1.53 31.77
N TYR A 292 -8.86 1.70 32.84
CA TYR A 292 -10.26 1.26 32.88
C TYR A 292 -11.11 1.93 31.80
N LEU A 293 -11.02 3.25 31.64
CA LEU A 293 -11.74 3.96 30.58
C LEU A 293 -11.39 3.44 29.20
N SER A 294 -10.13 3.09 28.96
CA SER A 294 -9.67 2.56 27.67
C SER A 294 -10.17 1.15 27.36
N GLN A 295 -10.64 0.41 28.38
CA GLN A 295 -11.16 -0.96 28.25
C GLN A 295 -12.70 -1.02 28.23
N MET A 296 -13.38 0.08 28.56
CA MET A 296 -14.84 0.12 28.47
C MET A 296 -15.27 -0.14 27.02
N ASN A 297 -16.30 -0.95 26.84
CA ASN A 297 -16.91 -1.18 25.54
C ASN A 297 -17.22 0.16 24.87
N GLU A 298 -16.89 0.28 23.58
CA GLU A 298 -16.96 1.53 22.84
C GLU A 298 -16.04 2.61 23.40
N SER A 299 -14.82 2.22 23.74
CA SER A 299 -13.82 3.13 24.27
C SER A 299 -13.81 4.45 23.50
N ILE A 300 -14.00 5.56 24.23
CA ILE A 300 -13.79 6.90 23.68
C ILE A 300 -12.30 7.21 23.54
N VAL A 301 -11.42 6.39 24.12
CA VAL A 301 -9.98 6.58 24.06
C VAL A 301 -9.46 6.06 22.73
N ASP A 302 -9.17 6.96 21.82
CA ASP A 302 -8.61 6.60 20.51
C ASP A 302 -7.12 6.35 20.59
N PHE A 303 -6.42 7.19 21.34
CA PHE A 303 -4.96 7.15 21.48
C PHE A 303 -4.57 7.30 22.94
N ARG A 304 -3.53 6.55 23.33
CA ARG A 304 -3.01 6.60 24.69
C ARG A 304 -1.50 6.62 24.69
N PHE A 305 -0.93 7.37 25.63
CA PHE A 305 0.48 7.43 25.86
C PHE A 305 0.77 7.53 27.37
N TYR A 306 1.65 6.67 27.84
CA TYR A 306 2.07 6.65 29.23
C TYR A 306 3.53 7.07 29.31
N THR A 307 3.82 8.16 30.01
CA THR A 307 5.19 8.63 30.24
C THR A 307 5.86 7.92 31.41
N TYR A 308 5.15 6.98 32.03
CA TYR A 308 5.62 6.22 33.18
C TYR A 308 6.42 5.00 32.71
N LEU A 309 7.63 4.85 33.25
CA LEU A 309 8.44 3.65 33.07
C LEU A 309 8.03 2.57 34.08
N PRO A 310 7.67 1.36 33.65
CA PRO A 310 7.47 0.27 34.58
C PRO A 310 8.81 -0.08 35.25
N VAL A 311 8.72 -0.36 36.53
CA VAL A 311 9.83 -0.95 37.26
C VAL A 311 10.17 -2.30 36.64
N ASN A 312 11.45 -2.53 36.33
CA ASN A 312 11.88 -3.84 35.87
C ASN A 312 11.48 -4.91 36.87
N LYS A 313 10.66 -5.87 36.46
CA LYS A 313 10.14 -6.94 37.33
C LYS A 313 11.21 -7.89 37.84
N VAL A 314 12.40 -7.91 37.22
CA VAL A 314 13.50 -8.84 37.55
C VAL A 314 14.40 -8.28 38.64
N ASP A 315 14.75 -7.00 38.58
CA ASP A 315 15.74 -6.41 39.50
C ASP A 315 15.21 -5.21 40.30
N GLY A 316 13.97 -4.79 40.06
CA GLY A 316 13.36 -3.64 40.71
C GLY A 316 13.94 -2.29 40.30
N SER A 317 14.86 -2.27 39.30
CA SER A 317 15.42 -1.04 38.77
C SER A 317 14.43 -0.32 37.89
N TYR A 318 14.51 1.01 37.85
CA TYR A 318 13.88 1.78 36.80
C TYR A 318 14.81 1.71 35.61
N SER A 319 14.24 1.50 34.44
CA SER A 319 15.02 1.66 33.22
C SER A 319 15.42 3.15 33.13
N ASP A 320 16.72 3.41 33.19
CA ASP A 320 17.27 4.75 32.93
C ASP A 320 17.20 5.13 31.43
N ASP A 321 16.35 4.46 30.67
CA ASP A 321 16.20 4.72 29.25
C ASP A 321 15.49 6.06 29.07
N GLU A 322 16.31 7.12 29.02
CA GLU A 322 15.91 8.52 28.82
C GLU A 322 15.04 8.69 27.55
N GLY A 323 15.06 7.68 26.65
CA GLY A 323 14.30 7.65 25.43
C GLY A 323 12.79 7.76 25.58
N PHE A 324 12.22 7.27 26.70
CA PHE A 324 10.78 7.27 26.93
C PHE A 324 10.13 8.65 27.04
N TYR A 325 10.90 9.64 27.36
CA TYR A 325 10.43 11.02 27.51
C TYR A 325 10.66 11.87 26.28
N LEU A 326 11.28 11.30 25.25
CA LEU A 326 11.57 12.04 24.01
C LEU A 326 10.32 12.16 23.13
N GLY A 327 10.15 13.30 22.52
CA GLY A 327 9.01 13.58 21.62
C GLY A 327 8.92 12.57 20.46
N ASN A 328 10.06 12.00 20.02
CA ASN A 328 10.06 10.97 18.98
C ASN A 328 9.29 9.70 19.41
N ILE A 329 9.37 9.30 20.68
CA ILE A 329 8.65 8.12 21.19
C ILE A 329 7.15 8.39 21.26
N LEU A 330 6.74 9.57 21.73
CA LEU A 330 5.34 9.98 21.74
C LEU A 330 4.75 9.92 20.32
N TRP A 331 5.36 10.63 19.37
CA TRP A 331 4.83 10.73 18.02
C TRP A 331 4.86 9.37 17.29
N ARG A 332 5.92 8.60 17.48
CA ARG A 332 6.02 7.23 16.93
C ARG A 332 4.93 6.31 17.51
N SER A 333 4.68 6.39 18.82
CA SER A 333 3.61 5.63 19.48
C SER A 333 2.23 5.97 18.89
N ILE A 334 1.96 7.25 18.68
CA ILE A 334 0.70 7.70 18.07
C ILE A 334 0.60 7.22 16.62
N LEU A 335 1.69 7.29 15.83
CA LEU A 335 1.70 6.80 14.45
C LEU A 335 1.43 5.30 14.37
N VAL A 336 2.03 4.49 15.25
CA VAL A 336 1.78 3.04 15.31
C VAL A 336 0.32 2.75 15.62
N GLN A 337 -0.27 3.46 16.60
CA GLN A 337 -1.68 3.30 16.93
C GLN A 337 -2.59 3.76 15.79
N LEU A 338 -2.25 4.86 15.11
CA LEU A 338 -3.01 5.40 14.00
C LEU A 338 -2.96 4.45 12.78
N LYS A 339 -1.77 3.90 12.48
CA LYS A 339 -1.62 2.86 11.45
C LYS A 339 -2.56 1.70 11.70
N LYS A 340 -2.54 1.12 12.91
CA LYS A 340 -3.41 0.01 13.29
C LYS A 340 -4.90 0.35 13.08
N LYS A 341 -5.32 1.56 13.45
CA LYS A 341 -6.69 2.02 13.25
C LYS A 341 -7.07 2.18 11.78
N PHE A 342 -6.15 2.64 10.93
CA PHE A 342 -6.36 2.68 9.48
C PHE A 342 -6.40 1.27 8.87
N GLU A 343 -5.59 0.32 9.35
CA GLU A 343 -5.66 -1.09 8.95
C GLU A 343 -7.01 -1.71 9.30
N GLU A 344 -7.46 -1.56 10.55
CA GLU A 344 -8.75 -2.07 11.04
C GLU A 344 -9.95 -1.51 10.25
N ASN A 345 -9.84 -0.32 9.69
CA ASN A 345 -10.87 0.33 8.89
C ASN A 345 -10.63 0.25 7.36
N ASN A 346 -9.64 -0.52 6.91
CA ASN A 346 -9.25 -0.68 5.49
C ASN A 346 -8.98 0.65 4.76
N LEU A 347 -8.37 1.61 5.44
CA LEU A 347 -8.13 2.96 4.91
C LEU A 347 -6.71 3.19 4.40
N LEU A 348 -5.76 2.30 4.65
CA LEU A 348 -4.34 2.51 4.30
C LEU A 348 -4.12 2.84 2.82
N SER A 349 -4.79 2.11 1.93
CA SER A 349 -4.68 2.33 0.48
C SER A 349 -5.34 3.63 0.02
N VAL A 350 -6.39 4.07 0.71
CA VAL A 350 -7.16 5.26 0.35
C VAL A 350 -6.43 6.53 0.77
N VAL A 351 -5.84 6.53 1.99
CA VAL A 351 -5.22 7.72 2.58
C VAL A 351 -3.72 7.82 2.35
N LYS A 352 -3.08 6.80 1.74
CA LYS A 352 -1.62 6.75 1.53
C LYS A 352 -0.83 6.99 2.82
N PHE A 353 -1.23 6.31 3.88
CA PHE A 353 -0.59 6.47 5.19
C PHE A 353 0.84 5.92 5.17
N PRO A 354 1.85 6.61 5.75
CA PRO A 354 3.20 6.09 5.87
C PRO A 354 3.23 4.79 6.68
N LEU A 355 4.05 3.83 6.25
CA LEU A 355 4.11 2.50 6.86
C LEU A 355 5.39 2.26 7.66
N ILE A 356 6.44 3.04 7.37
CA ILE A 356 7.79 2.91 7.94
C ILE A 356 8.21 4.26 8.50
N TYR A 357 8.49 4.33 9.80
CA TYR A 357 8.74 5.61 10.51
C TYR A 357 10.19 5.80 10.93
N GLN A 358 11.06 4.80 10.73
CA GLN A 358 12.44 4.81 11.22
C GLN A 358 13.31 5.90 10.59
N PHE A 359 12.92 6.39 9.43
CA PHE A 359 13.64 7.45 8.71
C PHE A 359 13.04 8.84 8.93
N MET A 360 11.92 8.94 9.64
CA MET A 360 11.26 10.21 9.91
C MET A 360 11.92 10.96 11.05
N SER A 361 12.09 12.27 10.89
CA SER A 361 12.38 13.17 11.99
C SER A 361 11.18 13.33 12.92
N VAL A 362 11.41 13.89 14.12
CA VAL A 362 10.33 14.19 15.07
C VAL A 362 9.29 15.16 14.48
N SER A 363 9.76 16.14 13.67
CA SER A 363 8.85 17.09 13.00
C SER A 363 7.97 16.41 11.98
N GLU A 364 8.55 15.55 11.12
CA GLU A 364 7.79 14.80 10.12
C GLU A 364 6.77 13.86 10.76
N MET A 365 7.14 13.15 11.84
CA MET A 365 6.20 12.31 12.58
C MET A 365 5.03 13.12 13.15
N ARG A 366 5.31 14.28 13.76
CA ARG A 366 4.28 15.19 14.30
C ARG A 366 3.36 15.70 13.19
N GLU A 367 3.91 16.17 12.09
CA GLU A 367 3.15 16.70 10.95
C GLU A 367 2.29 15.61 10.30
N THR A 368 2.82 14.40 10.19
CA THR A 368 2.08 13.24 9.71
C THR A 368 0.87 12.94 10.62
N VAL A 369 1.07 12.91 11.93
CA VAL A 369 -0.05 12.73 12.89
C VAL A 369 -1.09 13.84 12.70
N ILE A 370 -0.67 15.09 12.66
CA ILE A 370 -1.59 16.25 12.49
C ILE A 370 -2.35 16.14 11.16
N HIS A 371 -1.71 15.68 10.11
CA HIS A 371 -2.34 15.53 8.80
C HIS A 371 -3.41 14.43 8.78
N PHE A 372 -3.12 13.26 9.36
CA PHE A 372 -3.99 12.09 9.25
C PHE A 372 -5.06 11.97 10.34
N LEU A 373 -4.91 12.65 11.47
CA LEU A 373 -5.93 12.67 12.52
C LEU A 373 -7.32 13.14 12.06
N PRO A 374 -7.44 14.22 11.27
CA PRO A 374 -8.74 14.64 10.73
C PRO A 374 -9.38 13.59 9.81
N GLU A 375 -8.58 12.86 9.03
CA GLU A 375 -9.09 11.80 8.17
C GLU A 375 -9.64 10.62 9.00
N TYR A 376 -8.94 10.25 10.07
CA TYR A 376 -9.43 9.25 11.00
C TYR A 376 -10.70 9.72 11.73
N ALA A 377 -10.73 10.97 12.20
CA ALA A 377 -11.92 11.55 12.87
C ALA A 377 -13.15 11.56 11.95
N LYS A 378 -12.97 11.86 10.65
CA LYS A 378 -14.05 11.74 9.64
C LYS A 378 -14.55 10.30 9.51
N CYS A 379 -13.64 9.34 9.48
CA CYS A 379 -13.99 7.92 9.37
C CYS A 379 -14.88 7.45 10.54
N ILE A 380 -14.50 7.81 11.78
CA ILE A 380 -15.25 7.42 12.98
C ILE A 380 -16.45 8.33 13.29
N GLY A 381 -16.63 9.43 12.55
CA GLY A 381 -17.76 10.38 12.69
C GLY A 381 -17.77 11.17 13.99
N ARG A 382 -16.64 11.28 14.72
CA ARG A 382 -16.51 12.01 15.97
C ARG A 382 -15.09 12.52 16.20
N PRO A 383 -14.86 13.45 17.14
CA PRO A 383 -13.53 13.85 17.57
C PRO A 383 -12.71 12.67 18.11
N CYS A 384 -11.40 12.73 17.91
CA CYS A 384 -10.44 11.79 18.49
C CYS A 384 -10.05 12.21 19.90
N TYR A 385 -9.99 11.26 20.82
CA TYR A 385 -9.61 11.50 22.20
C TYR A 385 -8.25 10.88 22.52
N PHE A 386 -7.35 11.72 23.04
CA PHE A 386 -6.01 11.36 23.47
C PHE A 386 -5.94 11.32 24.99
N PHE A 387 -5.40 10.23 25.52
CA PHE A 387 -5.09 10.11 26.95
C PHE A 387 -3.58 10.05 27.13
N ILE A 388 -3.04 11.07 27.78
CA ILE A 388 -1.63 11.15 28.13
C ILE A 388 -1.52 11.08 29.64
N ASP A 389 -0.88 10.04 30.17
CA ASP A 389 -0.68 9.85 31.61
C ASP A 389 0.78 10.06 32.01
N GLY A 390 1.00 10.54 33.23
CA GLY A 390 2.33 10.68 33.81
C GLY A 390 3.12 11.92 33.34
N LEU A 391 2.48 12.97 32.88
CA LEU A 391 3.16 14.22 32.46
C LEU A 391 4.06 14.81 33.54
N ASP A 392 3.75 14.59 34.81
CA ASP A 392 4.59 14.99 35.94
C ASP A 392 5.92 14.21 35.99
N HIS A 393 5.94 12.94 35.53
CA HIS A 393 7.18 12.18 35.37
C HIS A 393 8.04 12.76 34.25
N ALA A 394 7.45 13.06 33.09
CA ALA A 394 8.15 13.71 31.99
C ALA A 394 8.72 15.07 32.39
N ALA A 395 7.98 15.85 33.19
CA ALA A 395 8.45 17.15 33.67
C ALA A 395 9.58 17.06 34.69
N ARG A 396 9.67 15.97 35.47
CA ARG A 396 10.75 15.75 36.45
C ARG A 396 12.00 15.16 35.82
N SER A 397 11.84 14.40 34.75
CA SER A 397 12.96 13.78 34.04
C SER A 397 13.72 14.83 33.24
N LYS A 398 15.03 14.71 33.20
CA LYS A 398 15.90 15.65 32.47
C LYS A 398 16.83 14.88 31.58
N VAL A 399 16.82 15.17 30.30
CA VAL A 399 17.86 14.76 29.39
C VAL A 399 18.84 15.91 29.22
N HIS A 400 20.10 15.69 29.51
CA HIS A 400 21.16 16.72 29.48
C HIS A 400 20.81 18.01 30.24
N GLY A 401 20.14 17.86 31.40
CA GLY A 401 19.77 18.99 32.27
C GLY A 401 18.53 19.79 31.85
N LYS A 402 17.88 19.43 30.74
CA LYS A 402 16.61 20.06 30.29
C LYS A 402 15.42 19.16 30.61
N PRO A 403 14.24 19.70 30.97
CA PRO A 403 13.04 18.91 31.14
C PRO A 403 12.67 18.18 29.84
N CYS A 404 12.36 16.91 29.95
CA CYS A 404 11.80 16.14 28.86
C CYS A 404 10.30 16.37 28.81
N VAL A 405 9.87 17.44 28.19
CA VAL A 405 8.44 17.67 27.89
C VAL A 405 8.23 17.30 26.44
N PRO A 406 7.25 16.40 26.13
CA PRO A 406 6.93 16.01 24.75
C PRO A 406 6.44 17.19 23.91
#